data_5bbbeb7deeccdb1f3c5528062edcc3d4
#
_entry.id   5bbbeb7deeccdb1f3c5528062edcc3d4
#
_cell.length_a   1.000
_cell.length_b   1.000
_cell.length_c   1.000
_cell.angle_alpha   90.00
_cell.angle_beta   90.00
_cell.angle_gamma   90.00
#
_symmetry.space_group_name_H-M   'P 1'
#
loop_
_entity.id
_entity.type
_entity.pdbx_description
1 polymer ?
#
loop_
_entity_poly.entity_id
_entity_poly.type
_entity_poly.pdbx_seq_one_letter_code
_entity_poly.pdbx_strand_id
1 'polypeptide(L)'
;MEYMGEINKDIVNQGNDYNVNWYVVRNNFGSFNGYAALPDDWQDGDEDELLVHGGVTFRGKLNGVEVIGFDTTDDIDYDRRWSLNEVIKEAKERLARGVDDSITYRRKQRSR
;
A
#
# COMPACT_ATOMS: atom_id res chain seq x y z
N MET A 1 -12.74 2.00 -2.27
CA MET A 1 -11.98 2.32 -1.06
C MET A 1 -12.43 3.65 -0.50
N GLU A 2 -12.98 3.65 0.69
CA GLU A 2 -13.60 4.86 1.22
C GLU A 2 -12.97 5.38 2.50
N TYR A 3 -12.15 4.57 3.15
CA TYR A 3 -11.58 5.02 4.41
C TYR A 3 -10.46 6.00 4.16
N MET A 4 -10.59 7.18 4.73
CA MET A 4 -9.58 8.23 4.64
C MET A 4 -9.26 8.65 6.07
N GLY A 5 -8.01 8.52 6.45
CA GLY A 5 -7.64 8.83 7.81
C GLY A 5 -6.19 9.22 7.90
N GLU A 6 -5.74 9.35 9.14
CA GLU A 6 -4.34 9.67 9.39
C GLU A 6 -3.81 8.73 10.44
N ILE A 7 -2.65 8.14 10.15
CA ILE A 7 -2.00 7.20 11.04
C ILE A 7 -0.62 7.73 11.36
N ASN A 8 -0.28 7.71 12.64
CA ASN A 8 1.07 8.08 13.09
C ASN A 8 1.62 6.87 13.82
N LYS A 9 2.57 6.19 13.19
CA LYS A 9 3.16 4.98 13.73
C LYS A 9 4.61 4.87 13.31
N ASP A 10 5.38 4.16 14.12
CA ASP A 10 6.76 3.89 13.78
C ASP A 10 6.84 2.95 12.59
N ILE A 11 7.72 3.26 11.66
CA ILE A 11 7.97 2.43 10.51
C ILE A 11 8.92 1.31 10.93
N VAL A 12 8.52 0.06 10.70
CA VAL A 12 9.39 -1.07 11.03
C VAL A 12 10.26 -1.50 9.86
N ASN A 13 9.84 -1.15 8.64
CA ASN A 13 10.65 -1.39 7.45
C ASN A 13 10.19 -0.46 6.36
N GLN A 14 11.10 -0.10 5.45
CA GLN A 14 10.75 0.80 4.35
C GLN A 14 11.78 0.69 3.25
N GLY A 15 11.39 1.14 2.06
CA GLY A 15 12.29 1.14 0.93
C GLY A 15 11.69 1.90 -0.25
N ASN A 16 12.41 1.86 -1.36
CA ASN A 16 11.95 2.47 -2.61
C ASN A 16 12.18 1.47 -3.72
N ASP A 17 11.10 1.06 -4.35
CA ASP A 17 11.12 0.13 -5.47
C ASP A 17 10.14 0.63 -6.52
N TYR A 18 10.49 0.45 -7.79
CA TYR A 18 9.65 0.94 -8.88
C TYR A 18 9.41 2.44 -8.78
N ASN A 19 10.37 3.16 -8.21
CA ASN A 19 10.27 4.61 -8.01
C ASN A 19 9.15 4.99 -7.05
N VAL A 20 8.76 4.10 -6.17
CA VAL A 20 7.68 4.29 -5.20
C VAL A 20 8.21 3.95 -3.82
N ASN A 21 8.00 4.84 -2.87
CA ASN A 21 8.35 4.57 -1.47
C ASN A 21 7.28 3.66 -0.87
N TRP A 22 7.73 2.63 -0.15
CA TRP A 22 6.82 1.74 0.55
C TRP A 22 7.23 1.65 2.01
N TYR A 23 6.25 1.32 2.86
CA TYR A 23 6.44 1.29 4.30
C TYR A 23 5.71 0.11 4.90
N VAL A 24 6.25 -0.43 5.98
CA VAL A 24 5.58 -1.47 6.76
C VAL A 24 5.53 -1.02 8.20
N VAL A 25 4.38 -1.15 8.82
CA VAL A 25 4.19 -0.83 10.24
C VAL A 25 3.59 -2.04 10.95
N ARG A 26 3.82 -2.12 12.25
CA ARG A 26 3.17 -3.15 13.08
C ARG A 26 1.78 -2.64 13.48
N ASN A 27 0.77 -3.47 13.29
CA ASN A 27 -0.57 -3.08 13.70
C ASN A 27 -0.84 -3.46 15.15
N ASN A 28 -2.02 -3.08 15.65
CA ASN A 28 -2.36 -3.30 17.05
C ASN A 28 -2.65 -4.76 17.38
N PHE A 29 -2.72 -5.61 16.38
CA PHE A 29 -3.01 -7.04 16.58
C PHE A 29 -1.75 -7.89 16.50
N GLY A 30 -0.58 -7.26 16.47
CA GLY A 30 0.68 -7.98 16.43
C GLY A 30 1.08 -8.48 15.05
N SER A 31 0.39 -8.03 14.02
CA SER A 31 0.76 -8.35 12.65
C SER A 31 1.27 -7.08 11.96
N PHE A 32 1.28 -7.04 10.64
CA PHE A 32 1.87 -5.95 9.88
C PHE A 32 0.94 -5.46 8.80
N ASN A 33 1.05 -4.16 8.52
CA ASN A 33 0.35 -3.53 7.40
C ASN A 33 1.38 -2.94 6.47
N GLY A 34 1.07 -2.97 5.16
CA GLY A 34 1.96 -2.40 4.15
C GLY A 34 1.32 -1.20 3.48
N TYR A 35 2.17 -0.24 3.11
CA TYR A 35 1.72 1.02 2.51
C TYR A 35 2.63 1.41 1.36
N ALA A 36 2.10 2.17 0.42
CA ALA A 36 2.88 2.77 -0.64
C ALA A 36 2.50 4.24 -0.78
N ALA A 37 3.50 5.09 -0.96
CA ALA A 37 3.27 6.52 -1.15
C ALA A 37 2.60 6.76 -2.49
N LEU A 38 1.71 7.73 -2.52
CA LEU A 38 0.99 8.11 -3.72
C LEU A 38 1.63 9.32 -4.37
N PRO A 39 1.70 9.35 -5.70
CA PRO A 39 2.16 10.54 -6.41
C PRO A 39 1.06 11.61 -6.40
N ASP A 40 1.45 12.83 -6.70
CA ASP A 40 0.54 13.97 -6.67
C ASP A 40 -0.61 13.82 -7.66
N ASP A 41 -0.39 13.11 -8.76
CA ASP A 41 -1.42 12.96 -9.79
C ASP A 41 -2.24 11.68 -9.65
N TRP A 42 -2.18 11.04 -8.49
CA TRP A 42 -3.02 9.87 -8.22
C TRP A 42 -4.49 10.29 -8.18
N GLN A 43 -5.34 9.51 -8.85
CA GLN A 43 -6.76 9.82 -8.90
C GLN A 43 -7.55 8.89 -8.02
N ASP A 44 -8.62 9.41 -7.42
CA ASP A 44 -9.47 8.62 -6.56
C ASP A 44 -10.04 7.44 -7.33
N GLY A 45 -9.94 6.26 -6.74
CA GLY A 45 -10.44 5.05 -7.35
C GLY A 45 -9.39 4.22 -8.05
N ASP A 46 -8.21 4.80 -8.37
CA ASP A 46 -7.16 4.02 -9.01
C ASP A 46 -6.74 2.85 -8.14
N GLU A 47 -6.78 3.03 -6.82
CA GLU A 47 -6.36 1.98 -5.89
C GLU A 47 -7.26 0.76 -5.93
N ASP A 48 -8.49 0.91 -6.39
CA ASP A 48 -9.44 -0.20 -6.41
C ASP A 48 -9.07 -1.26 -7.45
N GLU A 49 -8.20 -0.91 -8.38
CA GLU A 49 -7.77 -1.84 -9.42
C GLU A 49 -6.49 -2.57 -9.09
N LEU A 50 -5.90 -2.30 -7.95
CA LEU A 50 -4.63 -2.93 -7.58
C LEU A 50 -4.86 -4.31 -7.00
N LEU A 51 -4.00 -5.25 -7.40
CA LEU A 51 -4.11 -6.64 -6.98
C LEU A 51 -3.17 -6.90 -5.82
N VAL A 52 -3.64 -6.58 -4.61
CA VAL A 52 -2.90 -6.90 -3.40
C VAL A 52 -3.76 -7.80 -2.54
N HIS A 53 -3.14 -8.46 -1.57
CA HIS A 53 -3.85 -9.37 -0.67
C HIS A 53 -4.99 -8.64 0.03
N GLY A 54 -6.19 -9.16 -0.13
CA GLY A 54 -7.37 -8.57 0.49
C GLY A 54 -7.80 -7.24 -0.09
N GLY A 55 -7.14 -6.78 -1.16
CA GLY A 55 -7.41 -5.49 -1.74
C GLY A 55 -6.79 -4.35 -0.94
N VAL A 56 -6.93 -3.14 -1.45
CA VAL A 56 -6.49 -1.94 -0.74
C VAL A 56 -7.55 -1.61 0.30
N THR A 57 -7.15 -1.56 1.56
CA THR A 57 -8.09 -1.35 2.68
C THR A 57 -7.94 0.01 3.33
N PHE A 58 -6.93 0.77 2.96
CA PHE A 58 -6.70 2.08 3.55
C PHE A 58 -6.25 3.07 2.50
N ARG A 59 -6.76 4.28 2.59
CA ARG A 59 -6.23 5.43 1.86
C ARG A 59 -6.25 6.61 2.80
N GLY A 60 -5.12 7.30 2.94
CA GLY A 60 -5.02 8.42 3.84
C GLY A 60 -3.58 8.84 3.99
N LYS A 61 -3.20 9.23 5.21
CA LYS A 61 -1.83 9.67 5.48
C LYS A 61 -1.19 8.78 6.52
N LEU A 62 0.06 8.41 6.27
CA LEU A 62 0.90 7.70 7.21
C LEU A 62 2.04 8.64 7.56
N ASN A 63 2.09 9.09 8.82
CA ASN A 63 3.09 10.05 9.28
C ASN A 63 3.19 11.26 8.35
N GLY A 64 2.04 11.75 7.89
CA GLY A 64 1.97 12.94 7.05
C GLY A 64 2.13 12.69 5.55
N VAL A 65 2.40 11.46 5.13
CA VAL A 65 2.60 11.12 3.73
C VAL A 65 1.34 10.45 3.18
N GLU A 66 0.85 10.91 2.04
CA GLU A 66 -0.32 10.29 1.42
C GLU A 66 0.03 8.91 0.90
N VAL A 67 -0.75 7.92 1.33
CA VAL A 67 -0.49 6.51 1.02
C VAL A 67 -1.77 5.77 0.73
N ILE A 68 -1.61 4.60 0.11
CA ILE A 68 -2.61 3.54 0.14
C ILE A 68 -1.99 2.36 0.86
N GLY A 69 -2.83 1.47 1.38
CA GLY A 69 -2.31 0.36 2.16
C GLY A 69 -3.22 -0.84 2.22
N PHE A 70 -2.66 -1.92 2.74
CA PHE A 70 -3.38 -3.15 2.98
C PHE A 70 -3.02 -3.66 4.37
N ASP A 71 -3.89 -4.49 4.94
CA ASP A 71 -3.59 -5.12 6.22
C ASP A 71 -3.67 -6.64 6.07
N THR A 72 -3.22 -7.33 7.12
CA THR A 72 -3.19 -8.78 7.11
C THR A 72 -3.97 -9.37 8.29
N THR A 73 -4.84 -8.55 8.90
CA THR A 73 -5.60 -8.98 10.05
C THR A 73 -7.00 -9.46 9.70
N ASP A 74 -7.51 -8.97 8.59
CA ASP A 74 -8.87 -9.27 8.19
C ASP A 74 -8.83 -10.38 7.18
N ASP A 75 -8.90 -11.60 7.65
CA ASP A 75 -8.89 -12.64 6.68
C ASP A 75 -9.63 -13.86 7.15
N ILE A 76 -10.02 -14.61 6.17
CA ILE A 76 -10.64 -15.89 6.34
C ILE A 76 -9.61 -16.94 6.71
N ASP A 77 -8.34 -16.56 6.64
CA ASP A 77 -7.23 -17.45 6.95
C ASP A 77 -6.57 -17.05 8.26
N TYR A 78 -7.39 -16.88 9.30
CA TYR A 78 -6.85 -16.40 10.56
C TYR A 78 -5.83 -17.38 11.17
N ASP A 79 -5.75 -18.58 10.66
CA ASP A 79 -4.74 -19.54 11.09
C ASP A 79 -3.37 -19.21 10.50
N ARG A 80 -3.34 -18.38 9.47
CA ARG A 80 -2.11 -18.03 8.79
C ARG A 80 -1.69 -16.63 9.21
N ARG A 81 -0.53 -16.58 9.83
CA ARG A 81 0.02 -15.28 10.22
C ARG A 81 1.08 -14.87 9.21
N TRP A 82 0.92 -13.70 8.65
CA TRP A 82 1.88 -13.18 7.68
C TRP A 82 3.17 -12.79 8.39
N SER A 83 4.30 -13.22 7.86
CA SER A 83 5.60 -12.80 8.37
C SER A 83 5.92 -11.39 7.87
N LEU A 84 6.88 -10.75 8.53
CA LEU A 84 7.34 -9.43 8.09
C LEU A 84 7.84 -9.49 6.64
N ASN A 85 8.60 -10.52 6.28
CA ASN A 85 9.12 -10.65 4.92
C ASN A 85 8.02 -10.80 3.89
N GLU A 86 6.95 -11.50 4.23
CA GLU A 86 5.82 -11.63 3.32
C GLU A 86 5.12 -10.30 3.10
N VAL A 87 4.96 -9.51 4.15
CA VAL A 87 4.33 -8.19 4.03
C VAL A 87 5.22 -7.26 3.22
N ILE A 88 6.53 -7.30 3.45
CA ILE A 88 7.48 -6.50 2.67
C ILE A 88 7.37 -6.86 1.19
N LYS A 89 7.35 -8.14 0.88
CA LYS A 89 7.26 -8.58 -0.52
C LYS A 89 5.97 -8.09 -1.16
N GLU A 90 4.87 -8.19 -0.45
CA GLU A 90 3.59 -7.72 -0.98
C GLU A 90 3.60 -6.21 -1.20
N ALA A 91 4.15 -5.45 -0.25
CA ALA A 91 4.23 -4.00 -0.38
C ALA A 91 5.08 -3.58 -1.57
N LYS A 92 6.18 -4.30 -1.80
CA LYS A 92 7.06 -3.98 -2.93
C LYS A 92 6.47 -4.43 -4.26
N GLU A 93 6.11 -5.70 -4.36
CA GLU A 93 5.84 -6.32 -5.65
C GLU A 93 4.41 -6.20 -6.10
N ARG A 94 3.51 -5.93 -5.19
CA ARG A 94 2.10 -5.75 -5.56
C ARG A 94 1.66 -4.32 -5.40
N LEU A 95 1.98 -3.71 -4.27
CA LEU A 95 1.47 -2.37 -4.01
C LEU A 95 2.31 -1.29 -4.71
N ALA A 96 3.61 -1.24 -4.45
CA ALA A 96 4.47 -0.23 -5.06
C ALA A 96 4.52 -0.38 -6.56
N ARG A 97 4.66 -1.61 -7.04
CA ARG A 97 4.66 -1.87 -8.47
C ARG A 97 3.34 -1.48 -9.11
N GLY A 98 2.23 -1.76 -8.43
CA GLY A 98 0.91 -1.38 -8.92
C GLY A 98 0.75 0.11 -9.06
N VAL A 99 1.27 0.87 -8.10
CA VAL A 99 1.24 2.33 -8.18
C VAL A 99 2.04 2.80 -9.39
N ASP A 100 3.24 2.25 -9.58
CA ASP A 100 4.08 2.61 -10.72
C ASP A 100 3.41 2.27 -12.04
N ASP A 101 2.82 1.09 -12.15
CA ASP A 101 2.16 0.66 -13.37
C ASP A 101 0.98 1.59 -13.71
N SER A 102 0.21 1.97 -12.71
CA SER A 102 -0.94 2.86 -12.93
C SER A 102 -0.50 4.22 -13.44
N ILE A 103 0.55 4.76 -12.85
CA ILE A 103 1.06 6.06 -13.26
C ILE A 103 1.64 6.01 -14.65
N THR A 104 2.41 4.97 -14.95
CA THR A 104 3.03 4.80 -16.24
C THR A 104 1.97 4.70 -17.33
N TYR A 105 0.93 3.92 -17.08
CA TYR A 105 -0.16 3.78 -18.03
C TYR A 105 -0.84 5.11 -18.30
N ARG A 106 -1.15 5.86 -17.25
CA ARG A 106 -1.82 7.15 -17.39
C ARG A 106 -0.96 8.14 -18.16
N ARG A 107 0.34 8.18 -17.88
CA ARG A 107 1.25 9.10 -18.58
C ARG A 107 1.33 8.79 -20.06
N LYS A 108 1.31 7.50 -20.41
CA LYS A 108 1.28 7.10 -21.80
C LYS A 108 0.01 7.59 -22.49
N GLN A 109 -1.12 7.51 -21.81
CA GLN A 109 -2.38 8.00 -22.38
C GLN A 109 -2.32 9.49 -22.64
N ARG A 110 -1.69 10.25 -21.76
CA ARG A 110 -1.61 11.69 -21.91
C ARG A 110 -0.59 12.15 -22.95
N SER A 111 0.31 11.28 -23.31
CA SER A 111 1.37 11.63 -24.27
C SER A 111 0.91 11.67 -25.71
N ARG A 112 -0.32 11.35 -25.96
CA ARG A 112 -0.81 11.24 -27.34
C ARG A 112 -1.26 12.57 -27.91
#